data_dc7c260c11607006b71ed9f1b2c4b453
#
_entry.id   dc7c260c11607006b71ed9f1b2c4b453
#
_cell.length_a   1.000
_cell.length_b   1.000
_cell.length_c   1.000
_cell.angle_alpha   90.00
_cell.angle_beta   90.00
_cell.angle_gamma   90.00
#
_symmetry.space_group_name_H-M   'P 1'
#
loop_
_entity.id
_entity.type
_entity.pdbx_description
1 polymer ?
#
loop_
_entity_poly.entity_id
_entity_poly.type
_entity_poly.pdbx_seq_one_letter_code
_entity_poly.pdbx_strand_id
1 'polypeptide(L)'
;VRRYFLLSHPEFILKRRIAARILPQKNFNFVSNIHFMTTISFDEQWSQKLLNRFLTYVKIYSTSDADSEATPSTPRQWDIANYLFEELKGLGLSDVSIDDNGYIYAYVPSNLPEGADEPVVGFISHYDTSPDFSGENVNPQIWKNYDGGDLVLNKETGFTLSPDKFETLKDYIGQTLITTDGTTLLGADDKAGVAEIVTAAEYLMAHPEIKHGKIAIGFTPDEEIGRGAHKFDVEKFGAEWAYTMDGSEVGELEYENFNAAGAVVKIHGLSVHPGYAYGKMVNAALLAAEFAQLLPEKETPGTTKGFEGFFHLMEIKADVSEASLQYIIRDHDSEKFEMRKKQIASCVEQMNNKYGSGTAEIEIKEQYRNMKQQFEGKMHIIDIAEAAMKEAGITPNIKAIRGGTDGAQLSYMGLPCPNIFAGGLNFHGPYEYVALESMEKAVQVIINIAQAKKKQQ
;
A
#
# COMPACT_ATOMS: atom_id res chain seq x y z
N VAL A 1 50.07 36.93 16.08
CA VAL A 1 50.66 37.76 17.18
C VAL A 1 49.52 38.44 17.90
N ARG A 2 49.27 37.99 19.16
CA ARG A 2 48.74 38.71 20.34
C ARG A 2 47.48 39.59 20.17
N ARG A 3 46.54 39.70 21.05
CA ARG A 3 46.16 39.28 22.40
C ARG A 3 44.89 40.06 22.77
N TYR A 4 43.93 39.38 23.42
CA TYR A 4 43.06 39.80 24.53
C TYR A 4 42.70 41.29 24.72
N PHE A 5 41.42 41.58 24.96
CA PHE A 5 40.89 42.05 26.27
C PHE A 5 39.37 41.96 26.36
N LEU A 6 38.92 41.44 27.50
CA LEU A 6 37.57 41.49 28.08
C LEU A 6 37.23 42.91 28.55
N LEU A 7 35.93 43.24 28.61
CA LEU A 7 35.24 43.81 29.78
C LEU A 7 33.75 44.08 29.51
N SER A 8 32.90 43.36 30.21
CA SER A 8 31.77 43.71 31.14
C SER A 8 30.75 44.79 30.78
N HIS A 9 29.50 44.38 30.74
CA HIS A 9 28.18 44.91 31.21
C HIS A 9 28.08 46.32 31.82
N PRO A 10 26.88 46.99 31.95
CA PRO A 10 25.50 46.48 32.04
C PRO A 10 24.37 47.31 31.35
N GLU A 11 23.18 46.70 31.33
CA GLU A 11 21.81 47.22 31.43
C GLU A 11 21.41 48.58 30.78
N PHE A 12 20.41 48.50 29.87
CA PHE A 12 19.29 49.44 29.86
C PHE A 12 17.97 48.74 29.42
N ILE A 13 17.05 48.71 30.36
CA ILE A 13 15.65 48.27 30.21
C ILE A 13 14.91 49.36 29.43
N LEU A 14 14.26 49.00 28.34
CA LEU A 14 13.14 49.76 27.83
C LEU A 14 11.95 48.88 27.43
N LYS A 15 10.94 48.88 28.29
CA LYS A 15 9.64 48.26 28.08
C LYS A 15 8.95 48.88 26.88
N ARG A 16 8.68 48.10 25.83
CA ARG A 16 7.56 48.34 24.91
C ARG A 16 6.60 47.17 24.98
N ARG A 17 5.45 47.44 25.62
CA ARG A 17 4.25 46.60 25.57
C ARG A 17 3.73 46.63 24.14
N ILE A 18 3.85 45.50 23.43
CA ILE A 18 3.03 45.20 22.26
C ILE A 18 1.99 44.20 22.76
N ALA A 19 0.73 44.64 22.76
CA ALA A 19 -0.41 43.79 23.05
C ALA A 19 -0.59 42.81 21.90
N ALA A 20 -0.05 41.62 22.05
CA ALA A 20 -0.41 40.46 21.20
C ALA A 20 -1.84 40.04 21.62
N ARG A 21 -2.82 40.24 20.75
CA ARG A 21 -4.12 39.61 20.86
C ARG A 21 -3.89 38.08 20.84
N ILE A 22 -4.02 37.49 22.01
CA ILE A 22 -4.10 36.03 22.17
C ILE A 22 -5.48 35.64 21.62
N LEU A 23 -5.50 35.11 20.41
CA LEU A 23 -6.61 34.28 19.93
C LEU A 23 -6.57 33.01 20.79
N PRO A 24 -7.69 32.53 21.33
CA PRO A 24 -7.67 31.26 22.05
C PRO A 24 -7.30 30.16 21.09
N GLN A 25 -6.13 29.56 21.28
CA GLN A 25 -5.86 28.24 20.73
C GLN A 25 -6.92 27.30 21.33
N LYS A 26 -7.89 26.91 20.51
CA LYS A 26 -8.70 25.74 20.79
C LYS A 26 -7.75 24.57 20.73
N ASN A 27 -7.23 24.14 21.87
CA ASN A 27 -6.63 22.83 22.02
C ASN A 27 -7.72 21.81 21.73
N PHE A 28 -7.74 21.28 20.53
CA PHE A 28 -8.49 20.09 20.20
C PHE A 28 -7.76 18.90 20.81
N ASN A 29 -8.03 18.62 22.08
CA ASN A 29 -7.74 17.32 22.70
C ASN A 29 -8.76 16.30 22.16
N PHE A 30 -8.61 15.89 20.90
CA PHE A 30 -9.53 14.93 20.27
C PHE A 30 -9.26 13.48 20.69
N VAL A 31 -8.06 13.17 21.18
CA VAL A 31 -7.61 11.80 21.46
C VAL A 31 -8.02 11.25 22.83
N SER A 32 -8.47 12.09 23.78
CA SER A 32 -8.61 11.68 25.18
C SER A 32 -9.89 10.93 25.57
N ASN A 33 -10.75 10.51 24.63
CA ASN A 33 -12.05 9.89 24.96
C ASN A 33 -12.48 8.73 24.03
N ILE A 34 -11.54 8.03 23.36
CA ILE A 34 -11.85 6.74 22.78
C ILE A 34 -11.69 5.73 23.91
N HIS A 35 -12.76 5.07 24.31
CA HIS A 35 -12.73 4.03 25.36
C HIS A 35 -12.88 2.67 24.68
N PHE A 36 -11.86 1.83 24.80
CA PHE A 36 -11.95 0.40 24.49
C PHE A 36 -12.57 -0.31 25.70
N MET A 37 -13.62 -1.09 25.46
CA MET A 37 -14.42 -1.65 26.56
C MET A 37 -13.89 -2.96 27.11
N THR A 38 -12.97 -3.64 26.39
CA THR A 38 -12.47 -4.97 26.79
C THR A 38 -11.02 -5.13 26.35
N THR A 39 -10.14 -5.55 27.27
CA THR A 39 -8.77 -5.94 26.95
C THR A 39 -8.77 -7.25 26.17
N ILE A 40 -8.11 -7.28 25.02
CA ILE A 40 -7.97 -8.47 24.19
C ILE A 40 -6.87 -9.35 24.77
N SER A 41 -7.15 -10.64 24.95
CA SER A 41 -6.15 -11.66 25.28
C SER A 41 -5.98 -12.61 24.09
N PHE A 42 -4.96 -12.36 23.29
CA PHE A 42 -4.59 -13.24 22.18
C PHE A 42 -3.67 -14.33 22.71
N ASP A 43 -4.23 -15.51 22.94
CA ASP A 43 -3.51 -16.64 23.52
C ASP A 43 -2.85 -17.54 22.45
N GLU A 44 -2.08 -18.54 22.88
CA GLU A 44 -1.39 -19.47 21.98
C GLU A 44 -2.34 -20.19 21.02
N GLN A 45 -3.60 -20.44 21.41
CA GLN A 45 -4.58 -21.09 20.55
C GLN A 45 -4.95 -20.17 19.36
N TRP A 46 -5.13 -18.88 19.61
CA TRP A 46 -5.44 -17.91 18.57
C TRP A 46 -4.22 -17.63 17.67
N SER A 47 -3.02 -17.55 18.25
CA SER A 47 -1.76 -17.48 17.50
C SER A 47 -1.63 -18.65 16.53
N GLN A 48 -1.92 -19.87 17.00
CA GLN A 48 -1.83 -21.05 16.13
C GLN A 48 -2.92 -21.06 15.04
N LYS A 49 -4.12 -20.58 15.33
CA LYS A 49 -5.18 -20.44 14.31
C LYS A 49 -4.75 -19.46 13.22
N LEU A 50 -4.26 -18.28 13.59
CA LEU A 50 -3.76 -17.27 12.67
C LEU A 50 -2.64 -17.84 11.78
N LEU A 51 -1.63 -18.45 12.39
CA LEU A 51 -0.53 -19.10 11.69
C LEU A 51 -1.01 -20.15 10.70
N ASN A 52 -1.88 -21.06 11.12
CA ASN A 52 -2.39 -22.13 10.25
C ASN A 52 -3.20 -21.59 9.08
N ARG A 53 -3.99 -20.54 9.30
CA ARG A 53 -4.77 -19.84 8.29
C ARG A 53 -3.86 -19.22 7.25
N PHE A 54 -2.90 -18.42 7.69
CA PHE A 54 -1.90 -17.82 6.81
C PHE A 54 -1.13 -18.86 5.98
N LEU A 55 -0.60 -19.91 6.63
CA LEU A 55 0.11 -21.00 5.94
C LEU A 55 -0.77 -21.76 4.94
N THR A 56 -2.07 -21.75 5.12
CA THR A 56 -3.02 -22.34 4.17
C THR A 56 -3.18 -21.42 2.96
N TYR A 57 -3.40 -20.12 3.19
CA TYR A 57 -3.65 -19.15 2.13
C TYR A 57 -2.46 -18.96 1.21
N VAL A 58 -1.24 -18.84 1.74
CA VAL A 58 -0.04 -18.65 0.92
C VAL A 58 0.25 -19.82 -0.02
N LYS A 59 -0.23 -21.03 0.30
CA LYS A 59 -0.06 -22.23 -0.55
C LYS A 59 -1.05 -22.28 -1.72
N ILE A 60 -2.13 -21.50 -1.68
CA ILE A 60 -3.09 -21.41 -2.77
C ILE A 60 -2.54 -20.43 -3.81
N TYR A 61 -2.24 -20.93 -5.00
CA TYR A 61 -1.66 -20.11 -6.08
C TYR A 61 -2.68 -19.13 -6.63
N SER A 62 -2.37 -17.83 -6.59
CA SER A 62 -3.34 -16.76 -6.94
C SER A 62 -2.71 -15.56 -7.66
N THR A 63 -1.55 -15.73 -8.30
CA THR A 63 -0.88 -14.64 -9.03
C THR A 63 -1.76 -14.06 -10.13
N SER A 64 -1.88 -12.74 -10.16
CA SER A 64 -2.59 -11.96 -11.17
C SER A 64 -1.81 -11.86 -12.49
N ASP A 65 -2.43 -11.32 -13.55
CA ASP A 65 -1.86 -11.19 -14.88
C ASP A 65 -2.27 -9.84 -15.51
N ALA A 66 -1.32 -8.95 -15.66
CA ALA A 66 -1.55 -7.60 -16.20
C ALA A 66 -1.97 -7.60 -17.68
N ASP A 67 -1.63 -8.63 -18.44
CA ASP A 67 -1.97 -8.75 -19.88
C ASP A 67 -3.40 -9.26 -20.10
N SER A 68 -4.06 -9.80 -19.06
CA SER A 68 -5.44 -10.27 -19.11
C SER A 68 -6.43 -9.12 -18.94
N GLU A 69 -7.51 -9.11 -19.71
CA GLU A 69 -8.63 -8.17 -19.55
C GLU A 69 -9.76 -8.73 -18.65
N ALA A 70 -9.66 -9.99 -18.23
CA ALA A 70 -10.64 -10.60 -17.33
C ALA A 70 -10.53 -10.06 -15.89
N THR A 71 -11.56 -10.27 -15.08
CA THR A 71 -11.56 -10.08 -13.63
C THR A 71 -12.26 -11.28 -12.98
N PRO A 72 -11.59 -12.05 -12.12
CA PRO A 72 -10.14 -11.99 -11.85
C PRO A 72 -9.31 -12.21 -13.10
N SER A 73 -8.13 -11.62 -13.16
CA SER A 73 -7.24 -11.68 -14.33
C SER A 73 -6.74 -13.08 -14.63
N THR A 74 -6.72 -13.96 -13.63
CA THR A 74 -6.35 -15.38 -13.78
C THR A 74 -7.37 -16.30 -13.15
N PRO A 75 -7.66 -17.46 -13.78
CA PRO A 75 -8.59 -18.45 -13.22
C PRO A 75 -8.15 -19.00 -11.85
N ARG A 76 -6.85 -19.03 -11.57
CA ARG A 76 -6.30 -19.54 -10.30
C ARG A 76 -6.71 -18.71 -9.07
N GLN A 77 -7.07 -17.47 -9.25
CA GLN A 77 -7.57 -16.63 -8.17
C GLN A 77 -8.92 -17.13 -7.62
N TRP A 78 -9.71 -17.85 -8.42
CA TRP A 78 -10.94 -18.48 -7.96
C TRP A 78 -10.73 -19.58 -6.93
N ASP A 79 -9.55 -20.20 -6.87
CA ASP A 79 -9.28 -21.26 -5.90
C ASP A 79 -9.24 -20.70 -4.49
N ILE A 80 -8.53 -19.58 -4.27
CA ILE A 80 -8.52 -18.91 -2.97
C ILE A 80 -9.85 -18.20 -2.68
N ALA A 81 -10.47 -17.58 -3.68
CA ALA A 81 -11.76 -16.90 -3.51
C ALA A 81 -12.86 -17.88 -3.03
N ASN A 82 -12.95 -19.05 -3.64
CA ASN A 82 -13.89 -20.09 -3.22
C ASN A 82 -13.53 -20.66 -1.83
N TYR A 83 -12.24 -20.83 -1.53
CA TYR A 83 -11.79 -21.25 -0.21
C TYR A 83 -12.25 -20.27 0.87
N LEU A 84 -11.99 -18.97 0.67
CA LEU A 84 -12.39 -17.91 1.61
C LEU A 84 -13.90 -17.83 1.77
N PHE A 85 -14.64 -17.93 0.66
CA PHE A 85 -16.10 -17.94 0.69
C PHE A 85 -16.66 -19.06 1.58
N GLU A 86 -16.17 -20.29 1.43
CA GLU A 86 -16.63 -21.42 2.25
C GLU A 86 -16.15 -21.30 3.71
N GLU A 87 -14.94 -20.77 3.96
CA GLU A 87 -14.46 -20.55 5.32
C GLU A 87 -15.31 -19.52 6.06
N LEU A 88 -15.61 -18.36 5.45
CA LEU A 88 -16.44 -17.31 6.05
C LEU A 88 -17.85 -17.81 6.36
N LYS A 89 -18.44 -18.63 5.48
CA LYS A 89 -19.72 -19.31 5.75
C LYS A 89 -19.61 -20.27 6.93
N GLY A 90 -18.53 -21.05 6.96
CA GLY A 90 -18.26 -22.01 8.04
C GLY A 90 -18.10 -21.34 9.41
N LEU A 91 -17.58 -20.12 9.45
CA LEU A 91 -17.47 -19.29 10.65
C LEU A 91 -18.81 -18.69 11.10
N GLY A 92 -19.84 -18.76 10.27
CA GLY A 92 -21.18 -18.25 10.59
C GLY A 92 -21.34 -16.73 10.39
N LEU A 93 -20.51 -16.12 9.53
CA LEU A 93 -20.70 -14.73 9.14
C LEU A 93 -22.01 -14.55 8.36
N SER A 94 -22.59 -13.34 8.42
CA SER A 94 -23.84 -13.06 7.72
C SER A 94 -23.58 -12.58 6.28
N ASP A 95 -24.56 -12.82 5.41
CA ASP A 95 -24.62 -12.34 4.02
C ASP A 95 -23.32 -12.60 3.21
N VAL A 96 -22.66 -13.73 3.46
CA VAL A 96 -21.46 -14.14 2.75
C VAL A 96 -21.78 -14.35 1.27
N SER A 97 -21.11 -13.66 0.40
CA SER A 97 -21.32 -13.75 -1.05
C SER A 97 -20.01 -13.55 -1.81
N ILE A 98 -19.94 -14.18 -2.96
CA ILE A 98 -18.91 -13.97 -3.98
C ILE A 98 -19.60 -13.57 -5.28
N ASP A 99 -19.13 -12.54 -5.95
CA ASP A 99 -19.72 -12.09 -7.21
C ASP A 99 -19.04 -12.72 -8.45
N ASP A 100 -19.58 -12.42 -9.63
CA ASP A 100 -19.07 -12.95 -10.89
C ASP A 100 -17.64 -12.45 -11.25
N ASN A 101 -17.12 -11.47 -10.51
CA ASN A 101 -15.79 -10.91 -10.67
C ASN A 101 -14.83 -11.34 -9.55
N GLY A 102 -15.24 -12.26 -8.66
CA GLY A 102 -14.42 -12.79 -7.58
C GLY A 102 -14.39 -11.95 -6.31
N TYR A 103 -15.08 -10.81 -6.24
CA TYR A 103 -15.15 -10.02 -5.00
C TYR A 103 -15.97 -10.75 -3.94
N ILE A 104 -15.39 -10.84 -2.75
CA ILE A 104 -16.03 -11.49 -1.60
C ILE A 104 -16.53 -10.43 -0.64
N TYR A 105 -17.78 -10.58 -0.19
CA TYR A 105 -18.40 -9.74 0.82
C TYR A 105 -18.92 -10.63 1.94
N ALA A 106 -18.67 -10.22 3.19
CA ALA A 106 -19.21 -10.88 4.38
C ALA A 106 -19.36 -9.88 5.52
N TYR A 107 -20.13 -10.25 6.54
CA TYR A 107 -20.35 -9.33 7.66
C TYR A 107 -20.31 -10.07 8.99
N VAL A 108 -19.63 -9.47 9.97
CA VAL A 108 -19.80 -9.81 11.37
C VAL A 108 -21.04 -9.03 11.86
N PRO A 109 -22.12 -9.71 12.29
CA PRO A 109 -23.33 -9.03 12.74
C PRO A 109 -23.06 -8.22 14.01
N SER A 110 -23.69 -7.05 14.14
CA SER A 110 -23.62 -6.26 15.37
C SER A 110 -24.10 -7.08 16.57
N ASN A 111 -23.41 -6.96 17.70
CA ASN A 111 -23.83 -7.52 18.99
C ASN A 111 -24.26 -6.44 20.00
N LEU A 112 -24.54 -5.23 19.50
CA LEU A 112 -25.09 -4.12 20.27
C LEU A 112 -26.61 -4.25 20.45
N PRO A 113 -27.21 -3.56 21.42
CA PRO A 113 -28.68 -3.51 21.58
C PRO A 113 -29.36 -3.02 20.30
N GLU A 114 -30.58 -3.52 20.04
CA GLU A 114 -31.38 -3.06 18.91
C GLU A 114 -31.58 -1.53 18.96
N GLY A 115 -31.37 -0.87 17.81
CA GLY A 115 -31.46 0.59 17.69
C GLY A 115 -30.19 1.35 18.07
N ALA A 116 -29.09 0.69 18.37
CA ALA A 116 -27.79 1.34 18.49
C ALA A 116 -27.39 1.96 17.14
N ASP A 117 -27.09 3.25 17.16
CA ASP A 117 -26.62 4.03 15.98
C ASP A 117 -25.10 4.00 15.93
N GLU A 118 -24.54 2.87 15.49
CA GLU A 118 -23.11 2.71 15.32
C GLU A 118 -22.78 2.53 13.83
N PRO A 119 -21.68 3.14 13.35
CA PRO A 119 -21.28 3.04 11.94
C PRO A 119 -20.92 1.61 11.57
N VAL A 120 -21.14 1.25 10.31
CA VAL A 120 -20.57 0.04 9.72
C VAL A 120 -19.15 0.35 9.32
N VAL A 121 -18.19 -0.34 9.92
CA VAL A 121 -16.75 -0.21 9.60
C VAL A 121 -16.33 -1.39 8.72
N GLY A 122 -15.55 -1.11 7.68
CA GLY A 122 -15.06 -2.13 6.77
C GLY A 122 -13.59 -2.49 6.98
N PHE A 123 -13.23 -3.74 6.65
CA PHE A 123 -11.84 -4.18 6.48
C PHE A 123 -11.71 -4.88 5.15
N ILE A 124 -10.65 -4.55 4.41
CA ILE A 124 -10.44 -5.01 3.03
C ILE A 124 -8.99 -5.49 2.90
N SER A 125 -8.78 -6.57 2.15
CA SER A 125 -7.48 -7.11 1.76
C SER A 125 -7.58 -7.72 0.37
N HIS A 126 -6.48 -7.79 -0.36
CA HIS A 126 -6.47 -8.52 -1.62
C HIS A 126 -5.95 -9.95 -1.45
N TYR A 127 -6.40 -10.85 -2.31
CA TYR A 127 -6.02 -12.25 -2.25
C TYR A 127 -5.16 -12.72 -3.42
N ASP A 128 -4.95 -11.87 -4.43
CA ASP A 128 -3.97 -12.15 -5.47
C ASP A 128 -2.53 -11.92 -4.98
N THR A 129 -1.57 -12.36 -5.73
CA THR A 129 -0.15 -12.14 -5.48
C THR A 129 0.52 -11.54 -6.71
N SER A 130 1.59 -10.80 -6.49
CA SER A 130 2.35 -10.11 -7.53
C SER A 130 2.84 -11.05 -8.63
N PRO A 131 2.78 -10.62 -9.92
CA PRO A 131 3.42 -11.31 -11.03
C PRO A 131 4.94 -11.11 -11.10
N ASP A 132 5.53 -10.26 -10.27
CA ASP A 132 6.96 -9.92 -10.31
C ASP A 132 7.85 -11.12 -9.99
N PHE A 133 7.37 -12.05 -9.16
CA PHE A 133 8.04 -13.30 -8.85
C PHE A 133 7.03 -14.45 -8.73
N SER A 134 7.50 -15.71 -8.93
CA SER A 134 6.61 -16.85 -8.88
C SER A 134 5.93 -17.01 -7.51
N GLY A 135 4.60 -17.11 -7.52
CA GLY A 135 3.78 -17.51 -6.36
C GLY A 135 3.28 -18.94 -6.44
N GLU A 136 3.85 -19.78 -7.34
CA GLU A 136 3.44 -21.17 -7.53
C GLU A 136 4.24 -22.12 -6.63
N ASN A 137 3.54 -23.01 -5.91
CA ASN A 137 4.14 -23.99 -5.00
C ASN A 137 4.90 -23.35 -3.82
N VAL A 138 4.35 -22.30 -3.24
CA VAL A 138 4.92 -21.64 -2.05
C VAL A 138 5.16 -22.67 -0.93
N ASN A 139 6.39 -22.73 -0.44
CA ASN A 139 6.82 -23.62 0.64
C ASN A 139 7.28 -22.79 1.85
N PRO A 140 6.37 -22.36 2.72
CA PRO A 140 6.70 -21.47 3.84
C PRO A 140 7.55 -22.17 4.88
N GLN A 141 8.57 -21.47 5.40
CA GLN A 141 9.45 -21.91 6.47
C GLN A 141 9.19 -21.09 7.73
N ILE A 142 9.24 -21.74 8.90
CA ILE A 142 8.97 -21.12 10.19
C ILE A 142 10.25 -21.10 11.01
N TRP A 143 10.66 -19.91 11.46
CA TRP A 143 11.85 -19.66 12.24
C TRP A 143 11.45 -19.13 13.62
N LYS A 144 11.31 -20.03 14.58
CA LYS A 144 10.91 -19.66 15.96
C LYS A 144 12.07 -19.01 16.70
N ASN A 145 11.74 -17.96 17.46
CA ASN A 145 12.70 -17.25 18.31
C ASN A 145 13.95 -16.83 17.52
N TYR A 146 13.72 -16.04 16.45
CA TYR A 146 14.78 -15.57 15.57
C TYR A 146 15.92 -14.93 16.35
N ASP A 147 17.15 -15.37 16.13
CA ASP A 147 18.33 -14.97 16.91
C ASP A 147 19.08 -13.74 16.36
N GLY A 148 18.65 -13.18 15.25
CA GLY A 148 19.28 -12.04 14.58
C GLY A 148 20.37 -12.43 13.58
N GLY A 149 20.57 -13.71 13.30
CA GLY A 149 21.53 -14.22 12.33
C GLY A 149 20.95 -14.39 10.92
N ASP A 150 21.76 -14.95 10.03
CA ASP A 150 21.37 -15.28 8.67
C ASP A 150 20.36 -16.44 8.63
N LEU A 151 19.29 -16.28 7.85
CA LEU A 151 18.33 -17.33 7.56
C LEU A 151 18.65 -17.94 6.19
N VAL A 152 19.19 -19.14 6.15
CA VAL A 152 19.48 -19.85 4.90
C VAL A 152 18.21 -20.46 4.38
N LEU A 153 17.51 -19.75 3.46
CA LEU A 153 16.24 -20.14 2.89
C LEU A 153 16.38 -21.39 1.99
N ASN A 154 17.46 -21.44 1.23
CA ASN A 154 17.74 -22.55 0.33
C ASN A 154 19.23 -22.84 0.27
N LYS A 155 19.61 -24.04 0.72
CA LYS A 155 21.02 -24.45 0.75
C LYS A 155 21.59 -24.77 -0.65
N GLU A 156 20.74 -25.18 -1.59
CA GLU A 156 21.16 -25.58 -2.94
C GLU A 156 21.42 -24.33 -3.81
N THR A 157 20.56 -23.33 -3.71
CA THR A 157 20.67 -22.08 -4.48
C THR A 157 21.47 -20.99 -3.78
N GLY A 158 21.71 -21.17 -2.47
CA GLY A 158 22.41 -20.18 -1.63
C GLY A 158 21.56 -18.97 -1.24
N PHE A 159 20.24 -19.00 -1.45
CA PHE A 159 19.37 -17.92 -0.99
C PHE A 159 19.44 -17.81 0.53
N THR A 160 19.82 -16.61 0.97
CA THR A 160 19.99 -16.29 2.40
C THR A 160 19.37 -14.92 2.68
N LEU A 161 18.43 -14.88 3.59
CA LEU A 161 17.87 -13.66 4.13
C LEU A 161 18.77 -13.20 5.29
N SER A 162 19.51 -12.13 5.08
CA SER A 162 20.59 -11.67 5.98
C SER A 162 20.30 -10.27 6.53
N PRO A 163 20.49 -10.03 7.84
CA PRO A 163 20.37 -8.70 8.45
C PRO A 163 21.45 -7.71 7.97
N ASP A 164 22.52 -8.17 7.33
CA ASP A 164 23.51 -7.30 6.70
C ASP A 164 22.98 -6.67 5.40
N LYS A 165 22.05 -7.34 4.73
CA LYS A 165 21.39 -6.85 3.52
C LYS A 165 20.04 -6.21 3.80
N PHE A 166 19.29 -6.76 4.76
CA PHE A 166 17.96 -6.32 5.15
C PHE A 166 17.98 -5.96 6.65
N GLU A 167 18.35 -4.72 6.94
CA GLU A 167 18.61 -4.25 8.30
C GLU A 167 17.37 -4.35 9.22
N THR A 168 16.17 -4.25 8.65
CA THR A 168 14.88 -4.39 9.35
C THR A 168 14.73 -5.72 10.08
N LEU A 169 15.41 -6.79 9.64
CA LEU A 169 15.39 -8.08 10.35
C LEU A 169 15.82 -7.99 11.82
N LYS A 170 16.66 -7.01 12.17
CA LYS A 170 17.14 -6.81 13.54
C LYS A 170 16.03 -6.44 14.52
N ASP A 171 14.93 -5.86 14.01
CA ASP A 171 13.79 -5.45 14.81
C ASP A 171 12.89 -6.64 15.22
N TYR A 172 13.12 -7.81 14.60
CA TYR A 172 12.34 -9.03 14.79
C TYR A 172 13.06 -10.11 15.63
N ILE A 173 14.19 -9.77 16.27
CA ILE A 173 14.90 -10.71 17.16
C ILE A 173 13.98 -11.17 18.29
N GLY A 174 13.93 -12.50 18.50
CA GLY A 174 13.06 -13.16 19.47
C GLY A 174 11.66 -13.49 18.96
N GLN A 175 11.28 -13.04 17.76
CA GLN A 175 9.98 -13.29 17.15
C GLN A 175 9.99 -14.55 16.26
N THR A 176 8.81 -14.99 15.88
CA THR A 176 8.59 -16.11 14.94
C THR A 176 8.48 -15.59 13.53
N LEU A 177 9.51 -15.79 12.70
CA LEU A 177 9.49 -15.39 11.31
C LEU A 177 8.94 -16.49 10.41
N ILE A 178 8.16 -16.09 9.42
CA ILE A 178 7.67 -16.96 8.35
C ILE A 178 8.27 -16.41 7.05
N THR A 179 8.97 -17.27 6.31
CA THR A 179 9.64 -16.94 5.04
C THR A 179 9.22 -17.92 3.95
N THR A 180 9.53 -17.60 2.70
CA THR A 180 9.58 -18.60 1.64
C THR A 180 10.86 -19.46 1.73
N ASP A 181 10.97 -20.48 0.89
CA ASP A 181 12.20 -21.28 0.72
C ASP A 181 13.16 -20.68 -0.34
N GLY A 182 12.95 -19.44 -0.76
CA GLY A 182 13.78 -18.74 -1.74
C GLY A 182 13.51 -19.14 -3.21
N THR A 183 12.52 -20.00 -3.49
CA THR A 183 12.13 -20.38 -4.86
C THR A 183 10.92 -19.61 -5.37
N THR A 184 10.14 -19.04 -4.46
CA THR A 184 8.92 -18.26 -4.71
C THR A 184 8.92 -16.99 -3.89
N LEU A 185 7.98 -16.06 -4.15
CA LEU A 185 7.54 -15.10 -3.13
C LEU A 185 6.81 -15.86 -2.00
N LEU A 186 6.53 -15.21 -0.86
CA LEU A 186 5.75 -15.80 0.22
C LEU A 186 4.24 -15.56 0.03
N GLY A 187 3.86 -14.38 -0.43
CA GLY A 187 2.48 -13.93 -0.55
C GLY A 187 1.94 -13.39 0.78
N ALA A 188 2.81 -12.84 1.64
CA ALA A 188 2.38 -12.09 2.80
C ALA A 188 1.63 -10.83 2.37
N ASP A 189 2.02 -10.25 1.26
CA ASP A 189 1.29 -9.25 0.49
C ASP A 189 0.27 -9.96 -0.43
N ASP A 190 -1.06 -9.92 -0.14
CA ASP A 190 -1.64 -9.41 1.10
C ASP A 190 -2.45 -10.51 1.83
N LYS A 191 -2.02 -11.79 1.68
CA LYS A 191 -2.67 -12.91 2.39
C LYS A 191 -2.45 -12.86 3.90
N ALA A 192 -1.51 -12.03 4.40
CA ALA A 192 -1.39 -11.73 5.80
C ALA A 192 -2.62 -10.96 6.28
N GLY A 193 -2.96 -9.84 5.62
CA GLY A 193 -4.16 -9.07 5.92
C GLY A 193 -5.45 -9.87 5.78
N VAL A 194 -5.55 -10.74 4.75
CA VAL A 194 -6.67 -11.68 4.63
C VAL A 194 -6.79 -12.57 5.87
N ALA A 195 -5.67 -13.17 6.32
CA ALA A 195 -5.67 -14.06 7.50
C ALA A 195 -5.99 -13.31 8.79
N GLU A 196 -5.54 -12.08 8.91
CA GLU A 196 -5.80 -11.19 10.05
C GLU A 196 -7.26 -10.82 10.16
N ILE A 197 -7.88 -10.39 9.06
CA ILE A 197 -9.30 -10.03 9.00
C ILE A 197 -10.18 -11.23 9.36
N VAL A 198 -9.92 -12.41 8.76
CA VAL A 198 -10.69 -13.62 9.04
C VAL A 198 -10.52 -14.08 10.49
N THR A 199 -9.29 -13.96 11.04
CA THR A 199 -9.03 -14.31 12.44
C THR A 199 -9.71 -13.35 13.41
N ALA A 200 -9.67 -12.03 13.12
CA ALA A 200 -10.39 -11.04 13.91
C ALA A 200 -11.91 -11.28 13.91
N ALA A 201 -12.48 -11.61 12.75
CA ALA A 201 -13.91 -11.95 12.62
C ALA A 201 -14.26 -13.18 13.45
N GLU A 202 -13.49 -14.27 13.34
CA GLU A 202 -13.68 -15.48 14.14
C GLU A 202 -13.57 -15.18 15.65
N TYR A 203 -12.59 -14.35 16.03
CA TYR A 203 -12.39 -13.94 17.43
C TYR A 203 -13.61 -13.20 17.97
N LEU A 204 -14.11 -12.22 17.23
CA LEU A 204 -15.29 -11.43 17.64
C LEU A 204 -16.56 -12.30 17.72
N MET A 205 -16.74 -13.25 16.81
CA MET A 205 -17.85 -14.19 16.87
C MET A 205 -17.77 -15.13 18.09
N ALA A 206 -16.57 -15.48 18.52
CA ALA A 206 -16.34 -16.32 19.71
C ALA A 206 -16.43 -15.54 21.03
N HIS A 207 -16.33 -14.21 21.00
CA HIS A 207 -16.25 -13.32 22.17
C HIS A 207 -17.39 -12.28 22.19
N PRO A 208 -18.67 -12.68 22.40
CA PRO A 208 -19.81 -11.77 22.36
C PRO A 208 -19.81 -10.69 23.47
N GLU A 209 -18.94 -10.82 24.46
CA GLU A 209 -18.68 -9.78 25.47
C GLU A 209 -17.98 -8.56 24.88
N ILE A 210 -17.21 -8.70 23.77
CA ILE A 210 -16.62 -7.60 23.03
C ILE A 210 -17.71 -6.94 22.21
N LYS A 211 -18.07 -5.71 22.57
CA LYS A 211 -19.18 -4.99 21.95
C LYS A 211 -18.71 -4.23 20.72
N HIS A 212 -19.37 -4.47 19.59
CA HIS A 212 -19.07 -3.86 18.30
C HIS A 212 -20.32 -3.66 17.44
N GLY A 213 -20.28 -2.69 16.54
CA GLY A 213 -21.27 -2.51 15.49
C GLY A 213 -21.18 -3.59 14.41
N LYS A 214 -21.93 -3.45 13.32
CA LYS A 214 -21.79 -4.31 12.15
C LYS A 214 -20.41 -4.05 11.50
N ILE A 215 -19.68 -5.11 11.16
CA ILE A 215 -18.38 -5.02 10.47
C ILE A 215 -18.55 -5.61 9.08
N ALA A 216 -18.13 -4.86 8.06
CA ALA A 216 -18.08 -5.33 6.68
C ALA A 216 -16.69 -5.87 6.36
N ILE A 217 -16.62 -6.99 5.66
CA ILE A 217 -15.40 -7.63 5.20
C ILE A 217 -15.45 -7.72 3.68
N GLY A 218 -14.40 -7.25 3.02
CA GLY A 218 -14.23 -7.31 1.58
C GLY A 218 -12.90 -7.93 1.19
N PHE A 219 -12.90 -8.86 0.22
CA PHE A 219 -11.67 -9.36 -0.37
C PHE A 219 -11.68 -9.14 -1.88
N THR A 220 -10.57 -8.62 -2.41
CA THR A 220 -10.43 -8.16 -3.79
C THR A 220 -9.48 -9.04 -4.59
N PRO A 221 -9.75 -9.27 -5.89
CA PRO A 221 -8.78 -9.79 -6.86
C PRO A 221 -7.96 -8.65 -7.45
N ASP A 222 -6.85 -8.98 -8.13
CA ASP A 222 -6.16 -8.11 -9.10
C ASP A 222 -5.63 -6.77 -8.55
N GLU A 223 -5.39 -6.66 -7.23
CA GLU A 223 -4.79 -5.46 -6.64
C GLU A 223 -3.38 -5.22 -7.21
N GLU A 224 -2.57 -6.25 -7.27
CA GLU A 224 -1.17 -6.25 -7.67
C GLU A 224 -0.92 -5.76 -9.12
N ILE A 225 -1.97 -5.71 -9.91
CA ILE A 225 -1.99 -5.12 -11.25
C ILE A 225 -2.79 -3.82 -11.33
N GLY A 226 -3.12 -3.24 -10.16
CA GLY A 226 -3.79 -1.94 -10.00
C GLY A 226 -5.27 -1.96 -10.35
N ARG A 227 -5.95 -3.10 -10.30
CA ARG A 227 -7.36 -3.28 -10.67
C ARG A 227 -8.26 -3.78 -9.54
N GLY A 228 -7.75 -3.91 -8.33
CA GLY A 228 -8.48 -4.47 -7.20
C GLY A 228 -9.79 -3.76 -6.88
N ALA A 229 -9.83 -2.44 -6.91
CA ALA A 229 -11.04 -1.69 -6.62
C ALA A 229 -12.01 -1.52 -7.81
N HIS A 230 -11.61 -1.85 -9.05
CA HIS A 230 -12.32 -1.41 -10.28
C HIS A 230 -13.78 -1.82 -10.37
N LYS A 231 -14.14 -2.99 -9.84
CA LYS A 231 -15.51 -3.52 -9.87
C LYS A 231 -16.05 -3.79 -8.46
N PHE A 232 -15.38 -3.26 -7.43
CA PHE A 232 -15.84 -3.39 -6.06
C PHE A 232 -17.16 -2.65 -5.86
N ASP A 233 -18.16 -3.34 -5.34
CA ASP A 233 -19.49 -2.78 -5.09
C ASP A 233 -19.54 -2.12 -3.70
N VAL A 234 -19.24 -0.81 -3.67
CA VAL A 234 -19.23 -0.01 -2.43
C VAL A 234 -20.62 0.07 -1.79
N GLU A 235 -21.71 0.11 -2.58
CA GLU A 235 -23.05 0.17 -2.05
C GLU A 235 -23.43 -1.15 -1.36
N LYS A 236 -23.12 -2.29 -1.98
CA LYS A 236 -23.31 -3.61 -1.39
C LYS A 236 -22.47 -3.80 -0.14
N PHE A 237 -21.20 -3.35 -0.18
CA PHE A 237 -20.31 -3.40 0.98
C PHE A 237 -20.86 -2.62 2.16
N GLY A 238 -21.45 -1.46 1.93
CA GLY A 238 -22.29 -0.71 2.85
C GLY A 238 -21.58 -0.19 4.10
N ALA A 239 -20.25 -0.06 4.11
CA ALA A 239 -19.51 0.55 5.20
C ALA A 239 -19.46 2.09 5.06
N GLU A 240 -19.47 2.82 6.18
CA GLU A 240 -19.28 4.27 6.19
C GLU A 240 -17.82 4.65 5.85
N TRP A 241 -16.88 3.82 6.29
CA TRP A 241 -15.46 3.84 5.92
C TRP A 241 -14.86 2.45 6.08
N ALA A 242 -13.70 2.25 5.52
CA ALA A 242 -12.98 1.00 5.65
C ALA A 242 -11.49 1.23 5.92
N TYR A 243 -10.76 0.14 6.13
CA TYR A 243 -9.30 0.10 6.19
C TYR A 243 -8.82 -1.04 5.30
N THR A 244 -7.85 -0.79 4.42
CA THR A 244 -7.10 -1.87 3.79
C THR A 244 -6.02 -2.35 4.76
N MET A 245 -5.91 -3.67 4.93
CA MET A 245 -4.87 -4.31 5.75
C MET A 245 -3.73 -4.75 4.84
N ASP A 246 -3.07 -3.77 4.21
CA ASP A 246 -2.14 -3.97 3.08
C ASP A 246 -0.85 -3.14 3.25
N GLY A 247 -0.59 -2.67 4.47
CA GLY A 247 0.64 -1.97 4.82
C GLY A 247 1.76 -2.93 5.25
N SER A 248 2.98 -2.43 5.33
CA SER A 248 4.17 -3.22 5.64
C SER A 248 4.44 -3.32 7.14
N GLU A 249 5.29 -2.45 7.67
CA GLU A 249 5.80 -2.54 9.04
C GLU A 249 4.74 -2.23 10.10
N VAL A 250 4.86 -2.88 11.25
CA VAL A 250 3.98 -2.64 12.40
C VAL A 250 3.92 -1.16 12.77
N GLY A 251 2.71 -0.63 12.81
CA GLY A 251 2.42 0.77 13.15
C GLY A 251 2.17 1.66 11.94
N GLU A 252 2.38 1.19 10.72
CA GLU A 252 2.07 1.97 9.52
C GLU A 252 0.59 2.28 9.43
N LEU A 253 0.30 3.57 9.18
CA LEU A 253 -1.02 4.11 8.94
C LEU A 253 -0.89 5.15 7.83
N GLU A 254 -1.56 4.92 6.72
CA GLU A 254 -1.33 5.65 5.50
C GLU A 254 -2.65 6.13 4.90
N TYR A 255 -2.81 7.43 4.75
CA TYR A 255 -3.97 8.07 4.12
C TYR A 255 -3.56 9.07 3.04
N GLU A 256 -2.32 8.95 2.58
CA GLU A 256 -1.72 9.74 1.50
C GLU A 256 -0.86 8.85 0.62
N ASN A 257 -1.03 8.95 -0.69
CA ASN A 257 -0.32 8.18 -1.69
C ASN A 257 0.10 9.06 -2.87
N PHE A 258 0.86 8.54 -3.82
CA PHE A 258 1.16 9.27 -5.05
C PHE A 258 -0.11 9.56 -5.88
N ASN A 259 -0.09 10.69 -6.61
CA ASN A 259 -0.80 10.77 -7.88
C ASN A 259 0.00 10.03 -8.94
N ALA A 260 -0.64 9.32 -9.83
CA ALA A 260 -0.01 8.41 -10.77
C ALA A 260 -0.54 8.55 -12.19
N ALA A 261 0.38 8.55 -13.15
CA ALA A 261 0.08 8.42 -14.57
C ALA A 261 1.09 7.51 -15.26
N GLY A 262 0.62 6.81 -16.28
CA GLY A 262 1.47 6.20 -17.29
C GLY A 262 1.61 7.13 -18.50
N ALA A 263 2.77 7.10 -19.16
CA ALA A 263 2.97 7.83 -20.41
C ALA A 263 3.68 6.94 -21.43
N VAL A 264 3.18 6.92 -22.64
CA VAL A 264 3.80 6.22 -23.78
C VAL A 264 4.23 7.26 -24.79
N VAL A 265 5.53 7.36 -25.04
CA VAL A 265 6.11 8.21 -26.06
C VAL A 265 6.46 7.35 -27.26
N LYS A 266 5.92 7.67 -28.44
CA LYS A 266 6.25 7.04 -29.70
C LYS A 266 7.10 7.98 -30.54
N ILE A 267 8.13 7.47 -31.20
CA ILE A 267 9.05 8.24 -32.03
C ILE A 267 9.11 7.57 -33.41
N HIS A 268 8.92 8.37 -34.46
CA HIS A 268 8.92 7.94 -35.84
C HIS A 268 10.26 8.31 -36.50
N GLY A 269 10.88 7.33 -37.12
CA GLY A 269 12.10 7.47 -37.90
C GLY A 269 11.86 7.30 -39.40
N LEU A 270 12.94 7.38 -40.16
CA LEU A 270 12.96 7.10 -41.57
C LEU A 270 14.14 6.16 -41.90
N SER A 271 13.79 4.88 -42.10
CA SER A 271 14.79 3.86 -42.46
C SER A 271 15.12 3.91 -43.95
N VAL A 272 16.42 3.96 -44.26
CA VAL A 272 16.95 3.81 -45.61
C VAL A 272 18.24 2.98 -45.53
N HIS A 273 18.66 2.40 -46.66
CA HIS A 273 19.88 1.61 -46.71
C HIS A 273 21.09 2.46 -46.22
N PRO A 274 21.90 1.98 -45.25
CA PRO A 274 22.94 2.76 -44.62
C PRO A 274 23.93 3.43 -45.59
N GLY A 275 24.25 2.77 -46.69
CA GLY A 275 25.15 3.32 -47.72
C GLY A 275 24.57 4.51 -48.50
N TYR A 276 23.25 4.78 -48.39
CA TYR A 276 22.54 5.88 -49.04
C TYR A 276 21.83 6.82 -48.05
N ALA A 277 22.17 6.68 -46.75
CA ALA A 277 21.50 7.34 -45.64
C ALA A 277 21.82 8.81 -45.45
N TYR A 278 22.92 9.31 -46.06
CA TYR A 278 23.37 10.68 -45.87
C TYR A 278 22.29 11.70 -46.18
N GLY A 279 21.94 12.52 -45.18
CA GLY A 279 20.92 13.58 -45.29
C GLY A 279 19.48 13.08 -45.41
N LYS A 280 19.22 11.76 -45.19
CA LYS A 280 17.90 11.17 -45.36
C LYS A 280 17.44 10.37 -44.15
N MET A 281 18.30 9.52 -43.59
CA MET A 281 17.92 8.63 -42.48
C MET A 281 17.61 9.45 -41.23
N VAL A 282 16.50 9.10 -40.59
CA VAL A 282 16.17 9.50 -39.21
C VAL A 282 16.07 8.21 -38.41
N ASN A 283 16.98 8.03 -37.44
CA ASN A 283 17.06 6.82 -36.65
C ASN A 283 16.26 6.99 -35.34
N ALA A 284 15.08 6.36 -35.25
CA ALA A 284 14.20 6.47 -34.09
C ALA A 284 14.85 5.97 -32.79
N ALA A 285 15.72 4.95 -32.85
CA ALA A 285 16.43 4.46 -31.66
C ALA A 285 17.38 5.52 -31.08
N LEU A 286 18.08 6.28 -31.91
CA LEU A 286 18.93 7.38 -31.44
C LEU A 286 18.09 8.53 -30.89
N LEU A 287 16.96 8.85 -31.50
CA LEU A 287 16.04 9.87 -31.00
C LEU A 287 15.41 9.47 -29.66
N ALA A 288 15.12 8.18 -29.44
CA ALA A 288 14.63 7.68 -28.16
C ALA A 288 15.67 7.84 -27.03
N ALA A 289 16.94 7.55 -27.34
CA ALA A 289 18.03 7.80 -26.40
C ALA A 289 18.19 9.29 -26.05
N GLU A 290 18.04 10.17 -27.04
CA GLU A 290 18.05 11.62 -26.83
C GLU A 290 16.85 12.06 -25.97
N PHE A 291 15.65 11.59 -26.32
CA PHE A 291 14.44 11.91 -25.56
C PHE A 291 14.56 11.56 -24.09
N ALA A 292 15.08 10.37 -23.77
CA ALA A 292 15.27 9.93 -22.39
C ALA A 292 16.18 10.87 -21.56
N GLN A 293 17.08 11.60 -22.22
CA GLN A 293 17.99 12.56 -21.59
C GLN A 293 17.37 13.96 -21.39
N LEU A 294 16.18 14.24 -21.97
CA LEU A 294 15.50 15.52 -21.77
C LEU A 294 14.81 15.63 -20.42
N LEU A 295 14.54 14.49 -19.78
CA LEU A 295 13.95 14.46 -18.44
C LEU A 295 15.02 14.61 -17.35
N PRO A 296 14.67 15.14 -16.16
CA PRO A 296 15.63 15.40 -15.10
C PRO A 296 16.32 14.12 -14.59
N GLU A 297 17.62 14.06 -14.68
CA GLU A 297 18.47 12.92 -14.29
C GLU A 297 18.27 12.51 -12.81
N LYS A 298 17.99 13.48 -11.93
CA LYS A 298 17.85 13.27 -10.48
C LYS A 298 16.41 13.07 -10.02
N GLU A 299 15.46 12.98 -10.93
CA GLU A 299 14.05 12.76 -10.61
C GLU A 299 13.63 11.37 -11.06
N THR A 300 14.30 10.34 -10.54
CA THR A 300 14.06 8.92 -10.79
C THR A 300 13.79 8.19 -9.48
N PRO A 301 13.21 6.99 -9.48
CA PRO A 301 13.00 6.21 -8.25
C PRO A 301 14.28 5.99 -7.44
N GLY A 302 15.42 5.78 -8.13
CA GLY A 302 16.71 5.56 -7.49
C GLY A 302 17.36 6.81 -6.87
N THR A 303 16.83 8.00 -7.14
CA THR A 303 17.42 9.29 -6.71
C THR A 303 16.46 10.12 -5.87
N THR A 304 15.21 9.68 -5.66
CA THR A 304 14.15 10.38 -4.92
C THR A 304 13.67 9.58 -3.72
N LYS A 305 13.21 10.28 -2.67
CA LYS A 305 12.70 9.69 -1.43
C LYS A 305 11.56 10.50 -0.84
N GLY A 306 10.87 9.95 0.16
CA GLY A 306 9.77 10.62 0.86
C GLY A 306 8.71 11.13 -0.12
N PHE A 307 8.41 12.41 -0.07
CA PHE A 307 7.40 13.07 -0.91
C PHE A 307 7.89 13.49 -2.30
N GLU A 308 9.14 13.22 -2.64
CA GLU A 308 9.71 13.61 -3.93
C GLU A 308 9.13 12.76 -5.05
N GLY A 309 8.58 13.43 -6.07
CA GLY A 309 8.04 12.78 -7.26
C GLY A 309 9.13 12.42 -8.27
N PHE A 310 8.79 11.60 -9.28
CA PHE A 310 9.75 11.11 -10.26
C PHE A 310 9.13 10.80 -11.62
N PHE A 311 10.01 10.66 -12.62
CA PHE A 311 9.78 9.97 -13.87
C PHE A 311 10.54 8.64 -13.84
N HIS A 312 9.89 7.55 -14.17
CA HIS A 312 10.55 6.26 -14.29
C HIS A 312 10.36 5.69 -15.68
N LEU A 313 11.45 5.57 -16.42
CA LEU A 313 11.48 4.87 -17.69
C LEU A 313 11.46 3.37 -17.45
N MET A 314 10.34 2.73 -17.78
CA MET A 314 10.12 1.30 -17.58
C MET A 314 10.68 0.46 -18.72
N GLU A 315 10.49 0.93 -19.95
CA GLU A 315 10.84 0.17 -21.14
C GLU A 315 11.19 1.08 -22.32
N ILE A 316 12.16 0.67 -23.13
CA ILE A 316 12.41 1.19 -24.47
C ILE A 316 12.39 0.02 -25.46
N LYS A 317 11.50 0.08 -26.44
CA LYS A 317 11.52 -0.75 -27.64
C LYS A 317 11.85 0.14 -28.83
N ALA A 318 12.92 -0.15 -29.60
CA ALA A 318 13.36 0.75 -30.65
C ALA A 318 14.09 0.03 -31.78
N ASP A 319 13.83 0.49 -33.02
CA ASP A 319 14.67 0.23 -34.18
C ASP A 319 14.90 1.54 -34.98
N VAL A 320 15.36 1.44 -36.22
CA VAL A 320 15.62 2.65 -37.05
C VAL A 320 14.32 3.38 -37.44
N SER A 321 13.22 2.64 -37.60
CA SER A 321 11.95 3.16 -38.09
C SER A 321 11.06 3.69 -37.01
N GLU A 322 11.04 3.03 -35.85
CA GLU A 322 10.10 3.35 -34.76
C GLU A 322 10.75 3.13 -33.40
N ALA A 323 10.30 3.90 -32.41
CA ALA A 323 10.62 3.65 -31.01
C ALA A 323 9.41 3.92 -30.12
N SER A 324 9.33 3.18 -29.03
CA SER A 324 8.34 3.37 -27.95
C SER A 324 9.05 3.39 -26.61
N LEU A 325 8.77 4.44 -25.81
CA LEU A 325 9.27 4.57 -24.45
C LEU A 325 8.07 4.59 -23.51
N GLN A 326 8.11 3.72 -22.48
CA GLN A 326 7.06 3.65 -21.46
C GLN A 326 7.57 4.27 -20.16
N TYR A 327 6.82 5.24 -19.66
CA TYR A 327 7.11 5.94 -18.42
C TYR A 327 5.98 5.79 -17.41
N ILE A 328 6.33 5.77 -16.13
CA ILE A 328 5.40 6.12 -15.05
C ILE A 328 5.80 7.45 -14.43
N ILE A 329 4.80 8.26 -14.07
CA ILE A 329 4.93 9.60 -13.49
C ILE A 329 4.27 9.57 -12.13
N ARG A 330 4.98 10.03 -11.11
CA ARG A 330 4.52 10.03 -9.71
C ARG A 330 4.83 11.35 -9.03
N ASP A 331 3.89 11.88 -8.27
CA ASP A 331 4.09 12.97 -7.32
C ASP A 331 2.97 12.96 -6.27
N HIS A 332 3.28 13.25 -4.99
CA HIS A 332 2.26 13.40 -3.95
C HIS A 332 1.45 14.69 -4.11
N ASP A 333 2.12 15.75 -4.56
CA ASP A 333 1.51 17.06 -4.78
C ASP A 333 0.81 17.09 -6.14
N SER A 334 -0.49 17.43 -6.13
CA SER A 334 -1.30 17.44 -7.36
C SER A 334 -0.85 18.50 -8.37
N GLU A 335 -0.37 19.67 -7.92
CA GLU A 335 0.10 20.73 -8.84
C GLU A 335 1.42 20.30 -9.50
N LYS A 336 2.35 19.75 -8.71
CA LYS A 336 3.61 19.21 -9.25
C LYS A 336 3.38 18.03 -10.18
N PHE A 337 2.41 17.17 -9.87
CA PHE A 337 2.01 16.08 -10.76
C PHE A 337 1.54 16.60 -12.12
N GLU A 338 0.68 17.63 -12.14
CA GLU A 338 0.26 18.27 -13.39
C GLU A 338 1.45 18.93 -14.12
N MET A 339 2.37 19.54 -13.38
CA MET A 339 3.61 20.10 -13.96
C MET A 339 4.48 19.01 -14.60
N ARG A 340 4.62 17.84 -13.97
CA ARG A 340 5.36 16.70 -14.54
C ARG A 340 4.75 16.20 -15.84
N LYS A 341 3.44 16.05 -15.91
CA LYS A 341 2.75 15.66 -17.16
C LYS A 341 3.01 16.67 -18.27
N LYS A 342 2.96 17.97 -17.97
CA LYS A 342 3.29 19.04 -18.94
C LYS A 342 4.76 19.00 -19.34
N GLN A 343 5.67 18.69 -18.42
CA GLN A 343 7.11 18.63 -18.68
C GLN A 343 7.45 17.55 -19.69
N ILE A 344 6.96 16.31 -19.52
CA ILE A 344 7.22 15.24 -20.50
C ILE A 344 6.56 15.54 -21.86
N ALA A 345 5.38 16.14 -21.88
CA ALA A 345 4.74 16.60 -23.12
C ALA A 345 5.58 17.69 -23.82
N SER A 346 6.17 18.63 -23.08
CA SER A 346 7.08 19.64 -23.61
C SER A 346 8.34 19.03 -24.21
N CYS A 347 8.86 17.91 -23.70
CA CYS A 347 9.96 17.18 -24.32
C CYS A 347 9.59 16.65 -25.71
N VAL A 348 8.34 16.17 -25.89
CA VAL A 348 7.83 15.77 -27.21
C VAL A 348 7.78 16.96 -28.17
N GLU A 349 7.31 18.12 -27.70
CA GLU A 349 7.30 19.35 -28.50
C GLU A 349 8.72 19.77 -28.90
N GLN A 350 9.71 19.64 -28.02
CA GLN A 350 11.12 19.93 -28.32
C GLN A 350 11.65 19.01 -29.41
N MET A 351 11.32 17.71 -29.37
CA MET A 351 11.70 16.77 -30.44
C MET A 351 11.08 17.15 -31.78
N ASN A 352 9.77 17.48 -31.79
CA ASN A 352 9.08 17.89 -33.00
C ASN A 352 9.61 19.21 -33.57
N ASN A 353 9.99 20.17 -32.72
CA ASN A 353 10.61 21.42 -33.16
C ASN A 353 12.00 21.20 -33.77
N LYS A 354 12.76 20.23 -33.25
CA LYS A 354 14.11 19.95 -33.73
C LYS A 354 14.15 19.10 -34.99
N TYR A 355 13.28 18.09 -35.08
CA TYR A 355 13.35 17.06 -36.12
C TYR A 355 12.19 17.10 -37.12
N GLY A 356 11.19 17.93 -36.88
CA GLY A 356 10.00 18.06 -37.72
C GLY A 356 8.74 17.59 -37.02
N SER A 357 7.61 18.22 -37.38
CA SER A 357 6.30 17.88 -36.83
C SER A 357 5.95 16.41 -37.08
N GLY A 358 5.44 15.72 -36.08
CA GLY A 358 5.07 14.30 -36.14
C GLY A 358 6.24 13.33 -35.93
N THR A 359 7.45 13.81 -35.57
CA THR A 359 8.56 12.95 -35.20
C THR A 359 8.29 12.22 -33.88
N ALA A 360 7.63 12.87 -32.94
CA ALA A 360 7.29 12.26 -31.64
C ALA A 360 5.84 12.56 -31.25
N GLU A 361 5.20 11.61 -30.60
CA GLU A 361 3.86 11.74 -30.01
C GLU A 361 3.84 11.13 -28.60
N ILE A 362 2.87 11.54 -27.78
CA ILE A 362 2.73 11.07 -26.42
C ILE A 362 1.27 10.81 -26.08
N GLU A 363 1.02 9.69 -25.41
CA GLU A 363 -0.25 9.39 -24.72
C GLU A 363 0.00 9.36 -23.22
N ILE A 364 -0.79 10.10 -22.43
CA ILE A 364 -0.72 10.11 -20.97
C ILE A 364 -2.05 9.63 -20.42
N LYS A 365 -2.03 8.59 -19.58
CA LYS A 365 -3.20 8.05 -18.87
C LYS A 365 -3.00 8.19 -17.37
N GLU A 366 -3.90 8.88 -16.70
CA GLU A 366 -3.95 8.87 -15.24
C GLU A 366 -4.40 7.50 -14.75
N GLN A 367 -3.80 7.05 -13.64
CA GLN A 367 -4.06 5.73 -13.04
C GLN A 367 -4.83 5.87 -11.74
N TYR A 368 -4.33 6.71 -10.83
CA TYR A 368 -4.97 7.01 -9.54
C TYR A 368 -4.51 8.38 -9.03
N ARG A 369 -5.22 8.89 -8.02
CA ARG A 369 -4.95 10.16 -7.36
C ARG A 369 -4.61 9.95 -5.90
N ASN A 370 -3.93 10.94 -5.30
CA ASN A 370 -3.65 10.97 -3.87
C ASN A 370 -4.97 11.04 -3.08
N MET A 371 -5.20 10.04 -2.20
CA MET A 371 -6.44 9.92 -1.44
C MET A 371 -6.59 10.93 -0.30
N LYS A 372 -5.54 11.65 0.08
CA LYS A 372 -5.53 12.60 1.21
C LYS A 372 -6.73 13.54 1.24
N GLN A 373 -7.13 14.07 0.08
CA GLN A 373 -8.27 14.99 -0.02
C GLN A 373 -9.60 14.36 0.38
N GLN A 374 -9.74 13.03 0.27
CA GLN A 374 -10.95 12.29 0.63
C GLN A 374 -11.15 12.21 2.15
N PHE A 375 -10.10 12.52 2.94
CA PHE A 375 -10.15 12.55 4.40
C PHE A 375 -10.39 13.94 4.97
N GLU A 376 -10.55 14.99 4.15
CA GLU A 376 -10.91 16.32 4.63
C GLU A 376 -12.27 16.29 5.35
N GLY A 377 -12.28 16.71 6.61
CA GLY A 377 -13.47 16.61 7.47
C GLY A 377 -13.75 15.20 8.04
N LYS A 378 -12.93 14.19 7.69
CA LYS A 378 -13.11 12.79 8.12
C LYS A 378 -11.90 12.25 8.90
N MET A 379 -11.07 13.11 9.47
CA MET A 379 -9.84 12.72 10.20
C MET A 379 -10.12 11.81 11.40
N HIS A 380 -11.36 11.73 11.89
CA HIS A 380 -11.74 10.79 12.94
C HIS A 380 -11.45 9.33 12.56
N ILE A 381 -11.43 8.98 11.25
CA ILE A 381 -11.09 7.64 10.75
C ILE A 381 -9.62 7.33 11.08
N ILE A 382 -8.74 8.30 10.86
CA ILE A 382 -7.31 8.19 11.18
C ILE A 382 -7.09 8.17 12.71
N ASP A 383 -7.79 9.05 13.44
CA ASP A 383 -7.71 9.12 14.90
C ASP A 383 -8.12 7.80 15.57
N ILE A 384 -9.14 7.11 15.03
CA ILE A 384 -9.59 5.79 15.51
C ILE A 384 -8.50 4.75 15.31
N ALA A 385 -7.92 4.65 14.12
CA ALA A 385 -6.84 3.70 13.83
C ALA A 385 -5.60 3.98 14.71
N GLU A 386 -5.22 5.25 14.84
CA GLU A 386 -4.12 5.67 15.70
C GLU A 386 -4.33 5.29 17.18
N ALA A 387 -5.55 5.48 17.68
CA ALA A 387 -5.91 5.10 19.04
C ALA A 387 -5.93 3.57 19.23
N ALA A 388 -6.44 2.82 18.23
CA ALA A 388 -6.47 1.36 18.25
C ALA A 388 -5.06 0.75 18.27
N MET A 389 -4.13 1.34 17.53
CA MET A 389 -2.70 0.95 17.56
C MET A 389 -2.08 1.22 18.93
N LYS A 390 -2.31 2.40 19.51
CA LYS A 390 -1.79 2.76 20.84
C LYS A 390 -2.33 1.81 21.93
N GLU A 391 -3.59 1.42 21.84
CA GLU A 391 -4.20 0.45 22.76
C GLU A 391 -3.56 -0.95 22.62
N ALA A 392 -3.16 -1.32 21.41
CA ALA A 392 -2.40 -2.56 21.15
C ALA A 392 -0.90 -2.42 21.53
N GLY A 393 -0.46 -1.32 22.17
CA GLY A 393 0.92 -1.07 22.54
C GLY A 393 1.84 -0.74 21.37
N ILE A 394 1.27 -0.30 20.25
CA ILE A 394 1.98 0.05 19.01
C ILE A 394 2.14 1.57 18.93
N THR A 395 3.32 2.03 18.54
CA THR A 395 3.54 3.43 18.18
C THR A 395 3.12 3.63 16.74
N PRO A 396 2.08 4.45 16.44
CA PRO A 396 1.67 4.71 15.07
C PRO A 396 2.77 5.43 14.28
N ASN A 397 2.96 4.99 13.03
CA ASN A 397 3.86 5.60 12.05
C ASN A 397 3.04 6.07 10.85
N ILE A 398 2.56 7.31 10.93
CA ILE A 398 1.77 7.91 9.86
C ILE A 398 2.70 8.38 8.76
N LYS A 399 2.62 7.75 7.60
CA LYS A 399 3.47 8.06 6.43
C LYS A 399 2.66 8.10 5.14
N ALA A 400 3.29 8.54 4.07
CA ALA A 400 2.73 8.51 2.73
C ALA A 400 3.26 7.31 1.95
N ILE A 401 2.37 6.64 1.22
CA ILE A 401 2.70 5.53 0.33
C ILE A 401 3.40 6.07 -0.93
N ARG A 402 4.49 5.44 -1.34
CA ARG A 402 5.16 5.74 -2.62
C ARG A 402 4.64 4.87 -3.78
N GLY A 403 3.40 4.47 -3.71
CA GLY A 403 2.66 3.67 -4.68
C GLY A 403 1.19 4.04 -4.67
N GLY A 404 0.34 3.10 -5.04
CA GLY A 404 -1.11 3.13 -4.90
C GLY A 404 -1.56 1.91 -4.12
N THR A 405 -2.81 1.90 -3.67
CA THR A 405 -3.49 0.76 -3.05
C THR A 405 -4.96 0.77 -3.46
N ASP A 406 -5.66 -0.32 -3.26
CA ASP A 406 -7.12 -0.36 -3.41
C ASP A 406 -7.80 0.73 -2.58
N GLY A 407 -7.30 1.02 -1.38
CA GLY A 407 -7.82 2.06 -0.50
C GLY A 407 -7.82 3.45 -1.13
N ALA A 408 -6.82 3.77 -1.97
CA ALA A 408 -6.80 5.03 -2.70
C ALA A 408 -7.94 5.12 -3.71
N GLN A 409 -8.19 4.06 -4.48
CA GLN A 409 -9.28 4.03 -5.48
C GLN A 409 -10.65 4.01 -4.80
N LEU A 410 -10.84 3.18 -3.77
CA LEU A 410 -12.07 3.08 -2.98
C LEU A 410 -12.44 4.42 -2.34
N SER A 411 -11.45 5.19 -1.88
CA SER A 411 -11.67 6.53 -1.33
C SER A 411 -12.31 7.48 -2.35
N TYR A 412 -11.91 7.39 -3.62
CA TYR A 412 -12.52 8.16 -4.72
C TYR A 412 -13.87 7.60 -5.17
N MET A 413 -14.19 6.33 -4.87
CA MET A 413 -15.49 5.73 -5.09
C MET A 413 -16.50 6.06 -3.96
N GLY A 414 -16.09 6.86 -2.98
CA GLY A 414 -16.96 7.32 -1.88
C GLY A 414 -16.81 6.53 -0.58
N LEU A 415 -15.89 5.56 -0.52
CA LEU A 415 -15.55 4.80 0.67
C LEU A 415 -14.18 5.24 1.21
N PRO A 416 -14.08 6.18 2.15
CA PRO A 416 -12.80 6.56 2.74
C PRO A 416 -12.10 5.35 3.33
N CYS A 417 -10.90 5.02 2.81
CA CYS A 417 -10.23 3.76 3.12
C CYS A 417 -8.71 3.98 3.24
N PRO A 418 -8.20 4.36 4.44
CA PRO A 418 -6.77 4.42 4.69
C PRO A 418 -6.18 3.02 4.80
N ASN A 419 -4.86 2.93 4.62
CA ASN A 419 -4.12 1.69 4.70
C ASN A 419 -3.52 1.50 6.10
N ILE A 420 -3.57 0.27 6.62
CA ILE A 420 -2.98 -0.17 7.89
C ILE A 420 -2.02 -1.33 7.62
N PHE A 421 -0.99 -1.46 8.42
CA PHE A 421 0.00 -2.52 8.30
C PHE A 421 -0.62 -3.93 8.40
N ALA A 422 -0.07 -4.86 7.61
CA ALA A 422 -0.25 -6.31 7.71
C ALA A 422 1.03 -7.01 8.22
N GLY A 423 2.13 -6.29 8.36
CA GLY A 423 3.35 -6.77 8.99
C GLY A 423 4.31 -7.55 8.09
N GLY A 424 4.00 -7.70 6.80
CA GLY A 424 4.89 -8.31 5.82
C GLY A 424 6.01 -7.36 5.36
N LEU A 425 7.13 -7.91 4.90
CA LEU A 425 8.29 -7.16 4.44
C LEU A 425 8.97 -7.82 3.24
N ASN A 426 9.74 -7.02 2.48
CA ASN A 426 10.49 -7.44 1.31
C ASN A 426 9.61 -8.08 0.23
N PHE A 427 8.44 -7.52 0.01
CA PHE A 427 7.42 -7.98 -0.92
C PHE A 427 7.93 -8.26 -2.34
N HIS A 428 7.14 -8.97 -3.13
CA HIS A 428 7.35 -9.26 -4.56
C HIS A 428 8.62 -10.05 -4.88
N GLY A 429 9.13 -10.84 -3.93
CA GLY A 429 10.35 -11.59 -4.20
C GLY A 429 10.70 -12.68 -3.20
N PRO A 430 11.83 -13.39 -3.43
CA PRO A 430 12.21 -14.56 -2.63
C PRO A 430 12.72 -14.23 -1.22
N TYR A 431 12.82 -12.96 -0.87
CA TYR A 431 13.24 -12.49 0.47
C TYR A 431 12.06 -12.00 1.31
N GLU A 432 10.84 -12.21 0.84
CA GLU A 432 9.61 -11.84 1.53
C GLU A 432 9.47 -12.62 2.84
N TYR A 433 9.06 -11.92 3.90
CA TYR A 433 8.82 -12.52 5.21
C TYR A 433 7.77 -11.74 6.00
N VAL A 434 7.19 -12.40 6.99
CA VAL A 434 6.32 -11.80 7.99
C VAL A 434 6.59 -12.38 9.36
N ALA A 435 6.46 -11.58 10.43
CA ALA A 435 6.51 -12.07 11.79
C ALA A 435 5.09 -12.41 12.29
N LEU A 436 4.92 -13.57 12.92
CA LEU A 436 3.64 -13.98 13.50
C LEU A 436 3.13 -12.95 14.50
N GLU A 437 4.02 -12.44 15.35
CA GLU A 437 3.71 -11.44 16.37
C GLU A 437 3.27 -10.08 15.76
N SER A 438 3.71 -9.78 14.54
CA SER A 438 3.20 -8.62 13.77
C SER A 438 1.77 -8.82 13.33
N MET A 439 1.45 -9.99 12.79
CA MET A 439 0.08 -10.36 12.41
C MET A 439 -0.86 -10.39 13.61
N GLU A 440 -0.41 -10.89 14.77
CA GLU A 440 -1.20 -10.86 16.03
C GLU A 440 -1.55 -9.43 16.43
N LYS A 441 -0.61 -8.50 16.29
CA LYS A 441 -0.85 -7.07 16.55
C LYS A 441 -1.85 -6.47 15.57
N ALA A 442 -1.80 -6.85 14.31
CA ALA A 442 -2.77 -6.40 13.30
C ALA A 442 -4.19 -6.89 13.64
N VAL A 443 -4.33 -8.16 14.04
CA VAL A 443 -5.62 -8.70 14.55
C VAL A 443 -6.13 -7.88 15.74
N GLN A 444 -5.26 -7.55 16.69
CA GLN A 444 -5.64 -6.72 17.84
C GLN A 444 -6.10 -5.32 17.42
N VAL A 445 -5.42 -4.71 16.45
CA VAL A 445 -5.80 -3.39 15.91
C VAL A 445 -7.18 -3.45 15.23
N ILE A 446 -7.44 -4.48 14.42
CA ILE A 446 -8.76 -4.69 13.80
C ILE A 446 -9.86 -4.77 14.88
N ILE A 447 -9.65 -5.59 15.92
CA ILE A 447 -10.63 -5.76 17.01
C ILE A 447 -10.79 -4.45 17.80
N ASN A 448 -9.72 -3.69 18.05
CA ASN A 448 -9.81 -2.39 18.72
C ASN A 448 -10.59 -1.37 17.89
N ILE A 449 -10.35 -1.30 16.58
CA ILE A 449 -11.13 -0.44 15.68
C ILE A 449 -12.61 -0.81 15.71
N ALA A 450 -12.93 -2.11 15.70
CA ALA A 450 -14.31 -2.60 15.73
C ALA A 450 -15.07 -2.18 17.01
N GLN A 451 -14.37 -2.02 18.15
CA GLN A 451 -14.93 -1.55 19.42
C GLN A 451 -15.07 -0.03 19.52
N ALA A 452 -14.41 0.72 18.62
CA ALA A 452 -14.37 2.17 18.72
C ALA A 452 -15.73 2.78 18.44
N LYS A 453 -16.18 3.64 19.35
CA LYS A 453 -17.46 4.34 19.23
C LYS A 453 -17.31 5.66 18.50
N LYS A 454 -18.24 5.97 17.62
CA LYS A 454 -18.38 7.32 17.05
C LYS A 454 -18.69 8.28 18.18
N LYS A 455 -17.92 9.36 18.34
CA LYS A 455 -18.26 10.43 19.26
C LYS A 455 -19.61 11.02 18.86
N GLN A 456 -20.58 11.03 19.76
CA GLN A 456 -21.74 11.92 19.65
C GLN A 456 -21.21 13.35 19.66
N GLN A 457 -21.47 14.09 18.58
CA GLN A 457 -21.12 15.50 18.42
C GLN A 457 -21.99 16.39 19.33
#